data_5ffa167b432cc3e30f3f912350b502db
#
_entry.id   5ffa167b432cc3e30f3f912350b502db
#
_cell.length_a   1.000
_cell.length_b   1.000
_cell.length_c   1.000
_cell.angle_alpha   90.00
_cell.angle_beta   90.00
_cell.angle_gamma   90.00
#
_symmetry.space_group_name_H-M   'P 1'
#
loop_
_entity.id
_entity.type
_entity.pdbx_description
1 polymer ?
#
loop_
_entity_poly.entity_id
_entity_poly.type
_entity_poly.pdbx_seq_one_letter_code
_entity_poly.pdbx_strand_id
1 'polypeptide(L)'
;FQTNHEGELVEYLHSAGERADGIILNAGAWTHYAWALHDAVEIAGLPAVEVHLSDVMARETWRQVSVVRDVCIGTIAGKGPDGYRGALELLARELRSDEERA
;
A
#
# COMPACT_ATOMS: atom_id res chain seq x y z
N PHE A 1 4.13 -7.35 -9.05
CA PHE A 1 3.66 -8.61 -8.43
C PHE A 1 2.15 -8.62 -8.34
N GLN A 2 1.54 -9.72 -8.67
CA GLN A 2 0.10 -9.91 -8.59
C GLN A 2 -0.17 -11.33 -8.08
N THR A 3 -1.14 -11.47 -7.19
CA THR A 3 -1.54 -12.78 -6.67
C THR A 3 -3.00 -12.76 -6.22
N ASN A 4 -3.64 -13.91 -6.25
CA ASN A 4 -4.97 -14.12 -5.68
C ASN A 4 -4.89 -14.82 -4.32
N HIS A 5 -3.69 -15.00 -3.78
CA HIS A 5 -3.46 -15.71 -2.52
C HIS A 5 -2.87 -14.76 -1.48
N GLU A 6 -3.63 -14.53 -0.41
CA GLU A 6 -3.24 -13.60 0.65
C GLU A 6 -1.88 -13.97 1.26
N GLY A 7 -1.65 -15.27 1.52
CA GLY A 7 -0.40 -15.73 2.09
C GLY A 7 0.81 -15.44 1.21
N GLU A 8 0.66 -15.53 -0.10
CA GLU A 8 1.74 -15.18 -1.03
C GLU A 8 2.07 -13.69 -0.95
N LEU A 9 1.05 -12.83 -0.84
CA LEU A 9 1.27 -11.40 -0.71
C LEU A 9 1.98 -11.08 0.59
N VAL A 10 1.58 -11.70 1.69
CA VAL A 10 2.23 -11.53 2.99
C VAL A 10 3.71 -11.89 2.90
N GLU A 11 4.03 -13.03 2.33
CA GLU A 11 5.41 -13.48 2.18
C GLU A 11 6.23 -12.56 1.27
N TYR A 12 5.62 -12.09 0.18
CA TYR A 12 6.27 -11.17 -0.75
C TYR A 12 6.62 -9.85 -0.05
N LEU A 13 5.71 -9.34 0.79
CA LEU A 13 5.95 -8.12 1.54
C LEU A 13 7.05 -8.30 2.58
N HIS A 14 7.13 -9.46 3.24
CA HIS A 14 8.17 -9.70 4.24
C HIS A 14 9.57 -9.54 3.67
N SER A 15 9.77 -9.85 2.41
CA SER A 15 11.09 -9.77 1.76
C SER A 15 11.23 -8.56 0.83
N ALA A 16 10.28 -7.62 0.87
CA ALA A 16 10.26 -6.49 -0.07
C ALA A 16 11.53 -5.65 -0.02
N GLY A 17 12.12 -5.48 1.16
CA GLY A 17 13.35 -4.69 1.32
C GLY A 17 14.56 -5.23 0.56
N GLU A 18 14.52 -6.51 0.13
CA GLU A 18 15.57 -7.09 -0.69
C GLU A 18 15.49 -6.64 -2.15
N ARG A 19 14.34 -6.08 -2.58
CA ARG A 19 14.06 -5.81 -3.99
C ARG A 19 13.65 -4.37 -4.27
N ALA A 20 13.24 -3.62 -3.24
CA ALA A 20 12.57 -2.33 -3.45
C ALA A 20 12.91 -1.34 -2.34
N ASP A 21 12.70 -0.07 -2.64
CA ASP A 21 12.86 1.03 -1.69
C ASP A 21 11.50 1.54 -1.17
N GLY A 22 10.42 1.13 -1.80
CA GLY A 22 9.07 1.52 -1.40
C GLY A 22 8.04 0.55 -1.93
N ILE A 23 6.80 0.71 -1.47
CA ILE A 23 5.69 -0.19 -1.80
C ILE A 23 4.50 0.62 -2.29
N ILE A 24 3.91 0.19 -3.41
CA ILE A 24 2.58 0.64 -3.83
C ILE A 24 1.68 -0.58 -3.69
N LEU A 25 0.69 -0.48 -2.81
CA LEU A 25 -0.14 -1.63 -2.45
C LEU A 25 -1.60 -1.40 -2.85
N ASN A 26 -2.09 -2.23 -3.77
CA ASN A 26 -3.52 -2.37 -4.03
C ASN A 26 -3.91 -3.77 -3.58
N ALA A 27 -4.39 -3.88 -2.36
CA ALA A 27 -4.74 -5.15 -1.75
C ALA A 27 -6.20 -5.57 -2.02
N GLY A 28 -6.94 -4.75 -2.76
CA GLY A 28 -8.33 -5.04 -3.06
C GLY A 28 -9.16 -5.23 -1.78
N ALA A 29 -9.98 -6.25 -1.74
CA ALA A 29 -10.85 -6.50 -0.60
C ALA A 29 -10.07 -6.84 0.68
N TRP A 30 -8.87 -7.38 0.57
CA TRP A 30 -8.03 -7.68 1.74
C TRP A 30 -7.71 -6.44 2.57
N THR A 31 -7.71 -5.26 1.95
CA THR A 31 -7.50 -3.97 2.63
C THR A 31 -8.42 -3.78 3.83
N HIS A 32 -9.62 -4.36 3.76
CA HIS A 32 -10.70 -4.04 4.68
C HIS A 32 -10.77 -4.98 5.89
N TYR A 33 -9.99 -6.08 5.90
CA TYR A 33 -10.08 -7.04 7.00
C TYR A 33 -8.80 -7.85 7.26
N ALA A 34 -7.81 -7.81 6.36
CA ALA A 34 -6.64 -8.70 6.47
C ALA A 34 -5.55 -8.08 7.34
N TRP A 35 -5.65 -8.25 8.64
CA TRP A 35 -4.66 -7.72 9.59
C TRP A 35 -3.27 -8.30 9.37
N ALA A 36 -3.16 -9.49 8.76
CA ALA A 36 -1.86 -10.04 8.38
C ALA A 36 -1.13 -9.16 7.36
N LEU A 37 -1.88 -8.45 6.50
CA LEU A 37 -1.27 -7.49 5.57
C LEU A 37 -0.78 -6.24 6.30
N HIS A 38 -1.52 -5.77 7.30
CA HIS A 38 -1.07 -4.67 8.16
C HIS A 38 0.31 -5.00 8.73
N ASP A 39 0.42 -6.17 9.34
CA ASP A 39 1.67 -6.60 9.96
C ASP A 39 2.79 -6.78 8.92
N ALA A 40 2.46 -7.31 7.74
CA ALA A 40 3.44 -7.52 6.68
C ALA A 40 4.02 -6.20 6.15
N VAL A 41 3.19 -5.18 5.98
CA VAL A 41 3.64 -3.84 5.56
C VAL A 41 4.55 -3.25 6.64
N GLU A 42 4.17 -3.37 7.89
CA GLU A 42 4.98 -2.88 9.01
C GLU A 42 6.33 -3.59 9.07
N ILE A 43 6.32 -4.91 8.93
CA ILE A 43 7.55 -5.73 8.94
C ILE A 43 8.47 -5.34 7.77
N ALA A 44 7.93 -5.04 6.61
CA ALA A 44 8.71 -4.64 5.44
C ALA A 44 9.58 -3.42 5.73
N GLY A 45 9.11 -2.50 6.59
CA GLY A 45 9.87 -1.35 7.02
C GLY A 45 10.15 -0.32 5.93
N LEU A 46 9.40 -0.35 4.84
CA LEU A 46 9.54 0.56 3.70
C LEU A 46 8.36 1.53 3.65
N PRO A 47 8.55 2.74 3.12
CA PRO A 47 7.41 3.61 2.88
C PRO A 47 6.45 2.94 1.91
N ALA A 48 5.16 2.95 2.25
CA ALA A 48 4.11 2.30 1.47
C ALA A 48 2.97 3.27 1.20
N VAL A 49 2.37 3.19 0.02
CA VAL A 49 1.19 3.94 -0.35
C VAL A 49 0.07 2.97 -0.70
N GLU A 50 -1.07 3.16 -0.07
CA GLU A 50 -2.28 2.40 -0.34
C GLU A 50 -2.97 2.98 -1.57
N VAL A 51 -3.32 2.14 -2.57
CA VAL A 51 -4.02 2.57 -3.79
C VAL A 51 -5.28 1.76 -3.99
N HIS A 52 -6.37 2.44 -4.33
CA HIS A 52 -7.63 1.84 -4.77
C HIS A 52 -8.04 2.49 -6.08
N LEU A 53 -8.44 1.69 -7.06
CA LEU A 53 -8.91 2.20 -8.35
C LEU A 53 -10.24 2.92 -8.21
N SER A 54 -11.15 2.38 -7.40
CA SER A 54 -12.47 2.98 -7.16
C SER A 54 -12.43 3.93 -5.98
N ASP A 55 -13.47 4.78 -5.88
CA ASP A 55 -13.70 5.60 -4.69
C ASP A 55 -14.35 4.71 -3.63
N VAL A 56 -13.53 4.14 -2.75
CA VAL A 56 -13.98 3.18 -1.74
C VAL A 56 -14.95 3.83 -0.72
N MET A 57 -14.87 5.14 -0.54
CA MET A 57 -15.78 5.86 0.38
C MET A 57 -17.19 5.99 -0.19
N ALA A 58 -17.35 5.79 -1.51
CA ALA A 58 -18.66 5.84 -2.19
C ALA A 58 -19.26 4.44 -2.37
N ARG A 59 -18.64 3.42 -1.83
CA ARG A 59 -19.06 2.02 -1.97
C ARG A 59 -19.65 1.50 -0.66
N GLU A 60 -19.74 0.18 -0.52
CA GLU A 60 -20.30 -0.45 0.69
C GLU A 60 -19.51 0.00 1.94
N THR A 61 -20.21 0.07 3.08
CA THR A 61 -19.61 0.57 4.32
C THR A 61 -18.33 -0.16 4.72
N TRP A 62 -18.28 -1.49 4.51
CA TRP A 62 -17.09 -2.26 4.88
C TRP A 62 -15.86 -1.87 4.05
N ARG A 63 -16.06 -1.27 2.86
CA ARG A 63 -14.94 -0.81 2.02
C ARG A 63 -14.33 0.50 2.52
N GLN A 64 -15.00 1.18 3.43
CA GLN A 64 -14.50 2.45 3.99
C GLN A 64 -13.44 2.21 5.08
N VAL A 65 -13.37 0.99 5.60
CA VAL A 65 -12.37 0.61 6.60
C VAL A 65 -11.11 0.10 5.89
N SER A 66 -9.95 0.56 6.34
CA SER A 66 -8.66 0.06 5.85
C SER A 66 -7.81 -0.34 7.06
N VAL A 67 -7.38 -1.59 7.08
CA VAL A 67 -6.49 -2.08 8.15
C VAL A 67 -5.02 -1.75 7.86
N VAL A 68 -4.68 -1.29 6.64
CA VAL A 68 -3.30 -0.97 6.27
C VAL A 68 -2.99 0.52 6.27
N ARG A 69 -4.01 1.38 6.41
CA ARG A 69 -3.83 2.84 6.27
C ARG A 69 -2.84 3.42 7.27
N ASP A 70 -2.87 2.96 8.50
CA ASP A 70 -2.01 3.49 9.56
C ASP A 70 -0.54 3.10 9.42
N VAL A 71 -0.22 2.11 8.58
CA VAL A 71 1.16 1.72 8.27
C VAL A 71 1.61 2.20 6.90
N CYS A 72 0.78 2.99 6.21
CA CYS A 72 1.10 3.62 4.92
C CYS A 72 1.34 5.12 5.12
N ILE A 73 2.14 5.71 4.24
CA ILE A 73 2.41 7.15 4.28
C ILE A 73 1.32 7.96 3.57
N GLY A 74 0.45 7.29 2.81
CA GLY A 74 -0.66 7.95 2.13
C GLY A 74 -1.60 6.95 1.50
N THR A 75 -2.77 7.47 1.12
CA THR A 75 -3.84 6.69 0.47
C THR A 75 -4.31 7.46 -0.75
N ILE A 76 -4.43 6.76 -1.88
CA ILE A 76 -4.96 7.32 -3.12
C ILE A 76 -6.11 6.43 -3.57
N ALA A 77 -7.27 7.04 -3.82
CA ALA A 77 -8.47 6.29 -4.21
C ALA A 77 -9.29 7.09 -5.23
N GLY A 78 -10.05 6.38 -6.06
CA GLY A 78 -11.01 6.99 -6.95
C GLY A 78 -10.43 7.62 -8.21
N LYS A 79 -9.18 7.35 -8.54
CA LYS A 79 -8.51 7.93 -9.71
C LYS A 79 -8.25 6.91 -10.82
N GLY A 80 -8.84 5.71 -10.70
CA GLY A 80 -8.56 4.64 -11.65
C GLY A 80 -7.06 4.34 -11.71
N PRO A 81 -6.55 3.91 -12.87
CA PRO A 81 -5.12 3.58 -13.02
C PRO A 81 -4.16 4.74 -12.74
N ASP A 82 -4.62 5.99 -12.88
CA ASP A 82 -3.77 7.17 -12.60
C ASP A 82 -3.37 7.25 -11.13
N GLY A 83 -4.07 6.57 -10.25
CA GLY A 83 -3.71 6.48 -8.84
C GLY A 83 -2.32 5.92 -8.60
N TYR A 84 -1.87 5.00 -9.46
CA TYR A 84 -0.53 4.43 -9.35
C TYR A 84 0.55 5.48 -9.63
N ARG A 85 0.31 6.39 -10.57
CA ARG A 85 1.24 7.49 -10.84
C ARG A 85 1.34 8.42 -9.64
N GLY A 86 0.20 8.78 -9.05
CA GLY A 86 0.18 9.60 -7.84
C GLY A 86 0.93 8.95 -6.68
N ALA A 87 0.77 7.63 -6.52
CA ALA A 87 1.47 6.88 -5.48
C ALA A 87 2.98 6.89 -5.71
N LEU A 88 3.42 6.72 -6.97
CA LEU A 88 4.84 6.75 -7.31
C LEU A 88 5.45 8.13 -7.03
N GLU A 89 4.74 9.20 -7.35
CA GLU A 89 5.19 10.57 -7.07
C GLU A 89 5.33 10.81 -5.57
N LEU A 90 4.39 10.31 -4.78
CA LEU A 90 4.42 10.43 -3.32
C LEU A 90 5.64 9.70 -2.75
N LEU A 91 5.87 8.46 -3.19
CA LEU A 91 7.02 7.67 -2.77
C LEU A 91 8.34 8.34 -3.17
N ALA A 92 8.42 8.85 -4.39
CA ALA A 92 9.63 9.51 -4.86
C ALA A 92 9.99 10.72 -3.98
N ARG A 93 8.99 11.50 -3.57
CA ARG A 93 9.21 12.63 -2.66
C ARG A 93 9.67 12.18 -1.28
N GLU A 94 9.06 11.11 -0.76
CA GLU A 94 9.44 10.58 0.55
C GLU A 94 10.88 10.07 0.55
N LEU A 95 11.26 9.34 -0.49
CA LEU A 95 12.62 8.80 -0.60
C LEU A 95 13.66 9.90 -0.76
N ARG A 96 13.35 10.97 -1.50
CA ARG A 96 14.25 12.14 -1.61
C ARG A 96 14.40 12.84 -0.27
N SER A 97 13.31 12.99 0.48
CA SER A 97 13.36 13.58 1.81
C SER A 97 14.23 12.79 2.77
N ASP A 98 14.16 11.45 2.70
CA ASP A 98 15.00 10.59 3.52
C ASP A 98 16.48 10.75 3.17
N GLU A 99 16.83 10.85 1.89
CA GLU A 99 18.19 11.11 1.45
C GLU A 99 18.71 12.46 1.97
N GLU A 100 17.87 13.49 1.90
CA GLU A 100 18.23 14.83 2.38
C GLU A 100 18.47 14.86 3.89
N ARG A 101 17.75 14.01 4.64
CA ARG A 101 17.94 13.92 6.09
C ARG A 101 19.16 13.09 6.49
N ALA A 102 19.61 12.24 5.58
CA ALA A 102 20.79 11.42 5.84
C ALA A 102 22.07 12.26 5.72
#